data_1051271180e32e3118797351472f9046
#
_entry.id   1051271180e32e3118797351472f9046
#
_cell.length_a   1.000
_cell.length_b   1.000
_cell.length_c   1.000
_cell.angle_alpha   90.00
_cell.angle_beta   90.00
_cell.angle_gamma   90.00
#
_symmetry.space_group_name_H-M   'P 1'
#
loop_
_entity.id
_entity.type
_entity.pdbx_description
1 polymer ?
#
loop_
_entity_poly.entity_id
_entity_poly.type
_entity_poly.pdbx_seq_one_letter_code
_entity_poly.pdbx_strand_id
1 'polypeptide(L)'
;MSKRNYIFDTIREAFRIFGFQQIETPAMENLSTLMGKYGEEGDKLLFKIQNSGDYFSGLTDEELLSRNAAKLASKFCEKGLRYDLTVPFARYVVMHREELVFPFKRYQIQPVWRADRPQKGRYREFYQCDADIIGNNSLINEVELIQLIDHVFGKLGIRVAIKLNNRKVLAGIAETIGEPDKIIDITVAIDKIDKIGLDGVIAELKSKGISDEAVEKLLPILQAQGNNNEKLDIIAQTLKGNETGEKGVEEIRFILDAFNSLKLNSALDLDLTLARGLNYYTGAILEVKALDVAIGSITGGGRYDNLTGVFGLNGVSGVGISFGADRIYDVMNQLDLYPKDSIQTTQVMFVNFGDKEAMHSLQIISELRKKNISAELFPSSDKMKKQMGYANSHSIPYVAIIGEQEMTDGTNKFRTIARTIRRFIFD
;
A
#
# COMPACT_ATOMS: atom_id res chain seq x y z
N MET A 1 11.35 2.72 -13.59
CA MET A 1 10.45 1.53 -13.60
C MET A 1 11.08 0.33 -12.90
N SER A 2 12.33 -0.06 -13.19
CA SER A 2 12.99 -1.24 -12.57
C SER A 2 12.91 -1.27 -11.04
N LYS A 3 13.24 -0.16 -10.37
CA LYS A 3 13.10 -0.03 -8.90
C LYS A 3 11.67 -0.28 -8.41
N ARG A 4 10.66 0.20 -9.14
CA ARG A 4 9.24 0.00 -8.78
C ARG A 4 8.83 -1.45 -8.98
N ASN A 5 9.28 -2.08 -10.07
CA ASN A 5 9.02 -3.49 -10.33
C ASN A 5 9.63 -4.37 -9.23
N TYR A 6 10.85 -4.06 -8.75
CA TYR A 6 11.45 -4.77 -7.62
C TYR A 6 10.53 -4.79 -6.38
N ILE A 7 9.91 -3.64 -6.04
CA ILE A 7 8.95 -3.56 -4.94
C ILE A 7 7.72 -4.43 -5.24
N PHE A 8 7.15 -4.29 -6.44
CA PHE A 8 5.95 -5.08 -6.82
C PHE A 8 6.22 -6.57 -6.82
N ASP A 9 7.36 -7.01 -7.33
CA ASP A 9 7.71 -8.42 -7.41
C ASP A 9 7.95 -9.00 -6.02
N THR A 10 8.62 -8.26 -5.13
CA THR A 10 8.81 -8.67 -3.73
C THR A 10 7.47 -8.81 -3.00
N ILE A 11 6.57 -7.85 -3.14
CA ILE A 11 5.25 -7.89 -2.51
C ILE A 11 4.39 -9.02 -3.13
N ARG A 12 4.41 -9.18 -4.44
CA ARG A 12 3.66 -10.24 -5.17
C ARG A 12 4.12 -11.63 -4.74
N GLU A 13 5.44 -11.84 -4.60
CA GLU A 13 5.98 -13.10 -4.10
C GLU A 13 5.49 -13.38 -2.68
N ALA A 14 5.53 -12.39 -1.78
CA ALA A 14 5.02 -12.53 -0.43
C ALA A 14 3.53 -12.90 -0.42
N PHE A 15 2.69 -12.23 -1.19
CA PHE A 15 1.27 -12.56 -1.31
C PHE A 15 1.04 -14.02 -1.75
N ARG A 16 1.83 -14.50 -2.71
CA ARG A 16 1.73 -15.89 -3.18
C ARG A 16 2.16 -16.88 -2.11
N ILE A 17 3.25 -16.61 -1.36
CA ILE A 17 3.72 -17.46 -0.27
C ILE A 17 2.66 -17.57 0.83
N PHE A 18 1.93 -16.49 1.11
CA PHE A 18 0.85 -16.48 2.10
C PHE A 18 -0.50 -16.99 1.55
N GLY A 19 -0.54 -17.50 0.32
CA GLY A 19 -1.71 -18.15 -0.28
C GLY A 19 -2.80 -17.18 -0.76
N PHE A 20 -2.47 -15.92 -1.05
CA PHE A 20 -3.40 -14.97 -1.64
C PHE A 20 -3.53 -15.17 -3.15
N GLN A 21 -4.74 -15.05 -3.66
CA GLN A 21 -5.05 -15.13 -5.09
C GLN A 21 -5.14 -13.74 -5.72
N GLN A 22 -4.59 -13.56 -6.92
CA GLN A 22 -4.65 -12.29 -7.63
C GLN A 22 -6.04 -12.07 -8.22
N ILE A 23 -6.57 -10.86 -8.01
CA ILE A 23 -7.73 -10.35 -8.74
C ILE A 23 -7.43 -8.95 -9.27
N GLU A 24 -8.28 -8.48 -10.17
CA GLU A 24 -8.31 -7.09 -10.63
C GLU A 24 -9.75 -6.58 -10.67
N THR A 25 -9.92 -5.28 -10.44
CA THR A 25 -11.19 -4.58 -10.58
C THR A 25 -11.03 -3.40 -11.56
N PRO A 26 -12.09 -2.94 -12.21
CA PRO A 26 -12.03 -1.79 -13.11
C PRO A 26 -11.51 -0.52 -12.41
N ALA A 27 -10.78 0.31 -13.15
CA ALA A 27 -10.33 1.62 -12.66
C ALA A 27 -11.48 2.61 -12.47
N MET A 28 -12.50 2.50 -13.33
CA MET A 28 -13.73 3.30 -13.28
C MET A 28 -14.84 2.52 -12.60
N GLU A 29 -15.44 3.13 -11.59
CA GLU A 29 -16.60 2.61 -10.86
C GLU A 29 -17.79 3.55 -11.03
N ASN A 30 -19.00 3.03 -10.82
CA ASN A 30 -20.16 3.90 -10.70
C ASN A 30 -19.98 4.84 -9.50
N LEU A 31 -20.28 6.12 -9.69
CA LEU A 31 -20.11 7.10 -8.63
C LEU A 31 -20.94 6.76 -7.38
N SER A 32 -22.13 6.15 -7.56
CA SER A 32 -22.95 5.62 -6.47
C SER A 32 -22.27 4.51 -5.66
N THR A 33 -21.36 3.76 -6.26
CA THR A 33 -20.53 2.75 -5.57
C THR A 33 -19.51 3.40 -4.65
N LEU A 34 -18.94 4.54 -5.07
CA LEU A 34 -17.85 5.21 -4.38
C LEU A 34 -18.33 6.21 -3.32
N MET A 35 -19.38 7.00 -3.62
CA MET A 35 -19.88 8.06 -2.76
C MET A 35 -20.43 7.54 -1.43
N GLY A 36 -20.17 8.27 -0.35
CA GLY A 36 -20.64 7.96 1.00
C GLY A 36 -19.89 6.82 1.71
N LYS A 37 -18.80 6.31 1.12
CA LYS A 37 -17.98 5.22 1.70
C LYS A 37 -16.76 5.72 2.44
N TYR A 38 -16.25 6.89 2.06
CA TYR A 38 -14.97 7.43 2.53
C TYR A 38 -15.13 8.60 3.51
N GLY A 39 -16.37 8.94 3.87
CA GLY A 39 -16.72 10.13 4.65
C GLY A 39 -16.70 11.41 3.78
N GLU A 40 -17.12 12.53 4.36
CA GLU A 40 -17.25 13.80 3.63
C GLU A 40 -15.93 14.29 3.01
N GLU A 41 -14.82 14.10 3.72
CA GLU A 41 -13.50 14.52 3.24
C GLU A 41 -13.04 13.63 2.07
N GLY A 42 -13.20 12.29 2.18
CA GLY A 42 -12.86 11.37 1.12
C GLY A 42 -13.71 11.57 -0.14
N ASP A 43 -15.00 11.83 0.02
CA ASP A 43 -15.92 12.09 -1.11
C ASP A 43 -15.53 13.35 -1.91
N LYS A 44 -14.93 14.36 -1.25
CA LYS A 44 -14.38 15.56 -1.90
C LYS A 44 -13.13 15.27 -2.73
N LEU A 45 -12.42 14.18 -2.40
CA LEU A 45 -11.19 13.78 -3.07
C LEU A 45 -11.42 12.79 -4.23
N LEU A 46 -12.65 12.37 -4.50
CA LEU A 46 -12.99 11.50 -5.63
C LEU A 46 -12.82 12.25 -6.96
N PHE A 47 -12.06 11.66 -7.88
CA PHE A 47 -12.07 12.10 -9.28
C PHE A 47 -13.34 11.61 -9.96
N LYS A 48 -14.16 12.56 -10.39
CA LYS A 48 -15.42 12.32 -11.12
C LYS A 48 -15.16 12.38 -12.61
N ILE A 49 -15.73 11.44 -13.36
CA ILE A 49 -15.57 11.33 -14.81
C ILE A 49 -16.84 11.87 -15.46
N GLN A 50 -16.67 12.91 -16.28
CA GLN A 50 -17.73 13.50 -17.06
C GLN A 50 -18.28 12.48 -18.07
N ASN A 51 -19.61 12.39 -18.18
CA ASN A 51 -20.29 11.52 -19.12
C ASN A 51 -19.91 11.85 -20.57
N SER A 52 -19.85 10.84 -21.41
CA SER A 52 -19.64 11.00 -22.86
C SER A 52 -20.91 11.53 -23.55
N GLY A 53 -20.76 12.19 -24.69
CA GLY A 53 -21.89 12.71 -25.47
C GLY A 53 -22.41 14.04 -24.95
N ASP A 54 -23.70 14.30 -25.14
CA ASP A 54 -24.35 15.51 -24.67
C ASP A 54 -24.73 15.40 -23.18
N TYR A 55 -23.79 15.75 -22.31
CA TYR A 55 -23.96 15.73 -20.86
C TYR A 55 -24.81 16.88 -20.31
N PHE A 56 -25.22 17.83 -21.16
CA PHE A 56 -26.21 18.86 -20.81
C PHE A 56 -27.64 18.36 -21.04
N SER A 57 -27.83 17.30 -21.83
CA SER A 57 -29.15 16.73 -22.05
C SER A 57 -29.79 16.30 -20.71
N GLY A 58 -30.98 16.76 -20.43
CA GLY A 58 -31.68 16.47 -19.15
C GLY A 58 -31.38 17.43 -18.00
N LEU A 59 -30.66 18.53 -18.24
CA LEU A 59 -30.53 19.65 -17.31
C LEU A 59 -31.47 20.80 -17.70
N THR A 60 -32.03 21.41 -16.68
CA THR A 60 -32.79 22.66 -16.87
C THR A 60 -31.85 23.86 -16.78
N ASP A 61 -32.24 24.98 -17.41
CA ASP A 61 -31.51 26.25 -17.31
C ASP A 61 -31.38 26.71 -15.85
N GLU A 62 -32.38 26.46 -15.01
CA GLU A 62 -32.34 26.78 -13.58
C GLU A 62 -31.24 25.99 -12.86
N GLU A 63 -31.10 24.70 -13.16
CA GLU A 63 -30.04 23.87 -12.59
C GLU A 63 -28.66 24.34 -13.00
N LEU A 64 -28.46 24.70 -14.28
CA LEU A 64 -27.21 25.25 -14.79
C LEU A 64 -26.88 26.60 -14.14
N LEU A 65 -27.85 27.47 -14.02
CA LEU A 65 -27.69 28.79 -13.42
C LEU A 65 -27.46 28.72 -11.88
N SER A 66 -27.88 27.64 -11.23
CA SER A 66 -27.67 27.43 -9.78
C SER A 66 -26.19 27.43 -9.36
N ARG A 67 -25.27 27.15 -10.28
CA ARG A 67 -23.82 26.99 -10.05
C ARG A 67 -23.49 26.06 -8.88
N ASN A 68 -24.41 25.17 -8.51
CA ASN A 68 -24.16 24.18 -7.45
C ASN A 68 -23.34 23.03 -8.01
N ALA A 69 -22.01 23.11 -7.83
CA ALA A 69 -21.07 22.13 -8.39
C ALA A 69 -21.35 20.69 -7.93
N ALA A 70 -21.79 20.48 -6.68
CA ALA A 70 -22.10 19.15 -6.17
C ALA A 70 -23.34 18.54 -6.85
N LYS A 71 -24.41 19.34 -6.99
CA LYS A 71 -25.65 18.95 -7.67
C LYS A 71 -25.42 18.70 -9.15
N LEU A 72 -24.67 19.58 -9.81
CA LEU A 72 -24.34 19.44 -11.23
C LEU A 72 -23.45 18.21 -11.47
N ALA A 73 -22.42 17.99 -10.62
CA ALA A 73 -21.53 16.86 -10.76
C ALA A 73 -22.27 15.51 -10.70
N SER A 74 -23.30 15.38 -9.87
CA SER A 74 -24.10 14.14 -9.79
C SER A 74 -24.88 13.84 -11.09
N LYS A 75 -25.13 14.85 -11.92
CA LYS A 75 -25.82 14.70 -13.21
C LYS A 75 -24.83 14.56 -14.39
N PHE A 76 -23.67 15.23 -14.32
CA PHE A 76 -22.64 15.16 -15.34
C PHE A 76 -21.77 13.90 -15.25
N CYS A 77 -21.69 13.29 -14.08
CA CYS A 77 -20.74 12.23 -13.80
C CYS A 77 -21.46 11.00 -13.20
N GLU A 78 -21.64 9.98 -14.01
CA GLU A 78 -22.13 8.69 -13.55
C GLU A 78 -21.00 7.82 -12.98
N LYS A 79 -19.77 8.11 -13.36
CA LYS A 79 -18.58 7.36 -13.01
C LYS A 79 -17.54 8.20 -12.30
N GLY A 80 -16.69 7.53 -11.54
CA GLY A 80 -15.49 8.08 -10.91
C GLY A 80 -14.33 7.12 -10.99
N LEU A 81 -13.11 7.63 -10.75
CA LEU A 81 -11.95 6.79 -10.54
C LEU A 81 -11.95 6.24 -9.11
N ARG A 82 -11.62 4.96 -8.95
CA ARG A 82 -11.57 4.32 -7.63
C ARG A 82 -10.59 5.02 -6.71
N TYR A 83 -11.02 5.26 -5.48
CA TYR A 83 -10.26 5.93 -4.42
C TYR A 83 -9.32 4.97 -3.67
N ASP A 84 -9.75 3.72 -3.55
CA ASP A 84 -9.04 2.58 -2.96
C ASP A 84 -9.36 1.30 -3.75
N LEU A 85 -8.80 0.17 -3.30
CA LEU A 85 -9.10 -1.14 -3.88
C LEU A 85 -10.10 -1.94 -3.03
N THR A 86 -10.41 -1.51 -1.81
CA THR A 86 -11.25 -2.25 -0.85
C THR A 86 -12.74 -2.12 -1.18
N VAL A 87 -13.23 -0.92 -1.50
CA VAL A 87 -14.64 -0.72 -1.89
C VAL A 87 -14.98 -1.43 -3.20
N PRO A 88 -14.17 -1.32 -4.29
CA PRO A 88 -14.35 -2.15 -5.49
C PRO A 88 -14.27 -3.66 -5.21
N PHE A 89 -13.43 -4.09 -4.29
CA PHE A 89 -13.34 -5.49 -3.88
C PHE A 89 -14.60 -5.97 -3.17
N ALA A 90 -15.16 -5.19 -2.25
CA ALA A 90 -16.41 -5.55 -1.58
C ALA A 90 -17.54 -5.73 -2.59
N ARG A 91 -17.64 -4.86 -3.61
CA ARG A 91 -18.58 -5.02 -4.73
C ARG A 91 -18.29 -6.30 -5.52
N TYR A 92 -17.02 -6.58 -5.83
CA TYR A 92 -16.60 -7.79 -6.53
C TYR A 92 -17.06 -9.05 -5.78
N VAL A 93 -16.86 -9.11 -4.46
CA VAL A 93 -17.27 -10.25 -3.61
C VAL A 93 -18.79 -10.49 -3.70
N VAL A 94 -19.59 -9.43 -3.67
CA VAL A 94 -21.05 -9.54 -3.77
C VAL A 94 -21.48 -10.04 -5.16
N MET A 95 -20.83 -9.55 -6.23
CA MET A 95 -21.14 -9.96 -7.60
C MET A 95 -20.77 -11.40 -7.90
N HIS A 96 -19.70 -11.92 -7.30
CA HIS A 96 -19.18 -13.28 -7.52
C HIS A 96 -19.43 -14.23 -6.34
N ARG A 97 -20.42 -13.91 -5.50
CA ARG A 97 -20.70 -14.64 -4.25
C ARG A 97 -20.82 -16.16 -4.47
N GLU A 98 -21.49 -16.58 -5.53
CA GLU A 98 -21.75 -18.00 -5.82
C GLU A 98 -20.50 -18.74 -6.36
N GLU A 99 -19.48 -17.99 -6.79
CA GLU A 99 -18.22 -18.52 -7.34
C GLU A 99 -17.11 -18.58 -6.28
N LEU A 100 -17.21 -17.75 -5.23
CA LEU A 100 -16.18 -17.60 -4.22
C LEU A 100 -16.37 -18.60 -3.07
N VAL A 101 -15.27 -19.27 -2.72
CA VAL A 101 -15.21 -20.14 -1.52
C VAL A 101 -14.60 -19.34 -0.36
N PHE A 102 -15.33 -19.24 0.75
CA PHE A 102 -14.88 -18.56 1.95
C PHE A 102 -14.13 -19.52 2.92
N PRO A 103 -13.09 -19.06 3.65
CA PRO A 103 -12.50 -17.73 3.58
C PRO A 103 -11.77 -17.51 2.26
N PHE A 104 -11.96 -16.34 1.66
CA PHE A 104 -11.30 -15.96 0.42
C PHE A 104 -10.15 -14.98 0.70
N LYS A 105 -8.94 -15.35 0.29
CA LYS A 105 -7.72 -14.55 0.40
C LYS A 105 -7.37 -13.98 -0.98
N ARG A 106 -7.50 -12.68 -1.15
CA ARG A 106 -7.17 -12.02 -2.43
C ARG A 106 -6.03 -11.03 -2.27
N TYR A 107 -5.27 -10.81 -3.34
CA TYR A 107 -4.43 -9.63 -3.45
C TYR A 107 -4.69 -8.88 -4.75
N GLN A 108 -4.32 -7.59 -4.75
CA GLN A 108 -4.51 -6.69 -5.88
C GLN A 108 -3.41 -5.64 -5.88
N ILE A 109 -2.72 -5.44 -7.01
CA ILE A 109 -1.67 -4.44 -7.19
C ILE A 109 -2.10 -3.56 -8.35
N GLN A 110 -2.72 -2.43 -8.05
CA GLN A 110 -3.29 -1.55 -9.06
C GLN A 110 -3.22 -0.07 -8.63
N PRO A 111 -3.30 0.89 -9.60
CA PRO A 111 -3.35 2.30 -9.29
C PRO A 111 -4.70 2.72 -8.70
N VAL A 112 -4.67 3.74 -7.86
CA VAL A 112 -5.83 4.43 -7.29
C VAL A 112 -5.63 5.95 -7.43
N TRP A 113 -6.72 6.70 -7.33
CA TRP A 113 -6.70 8.14 -7.61
C TRP A 113 -7.36 8.93 -6.50
N ARG A 114 -6.65 9.96 -6.01
CA ARG A 114 -7.16 10.89 -4.98
C ARG A 114 -6.82 12.31 -5.39
N ALA A 115 -7.78 13.22 -5.31
CA ALA A 115 -7.60 14.63 -5.65
C ALA A 115 -6.85 15.41 -4.55
N ASP A 116 -5.97 14.77 -3.82
CA ASP A 116 -5.10 15.38 -2.82
C ASP A 116 -4.24 16.51 -3.41
N ARG A 117 -3.86 17.46 -2.57
CA ARG A 117 -2.84 18.43 -2.92
C ARG A 117 -1.49 17.71 -2.99
N PRO A 118 -0.81 17.72 -4.16
CA PRO A 118 0.46 17.03 -4.33
C PRO A 118 1.53 17.52 -3.36
N GLN A 119 2.22 16.57 -2.69
CA GLN A 119 3.38 16.82 -1.84
C GLN A 119 4.21 15.54 -1.73
N LYS A 120 5.42 15.60 -1.14
CA LYS A 120 6.26 14.41 -0.93
C LYS A 120 5.47 13.31 -0.19
N GLY A 121 5.41 12.11 -0.76
CA GLY A 121 4.65 10.98 -0.23
C GLY A 121 3.13 11.07 -0.39
N ARG A 122 2.61 12.06 -1.15
CA ARG A 122 1.20 12.16 -1.56
C ARG A 122 1.09 12.49 -3.03
N TYR A 123 0.55 11.55 -3.78
CA TYR A 123 0.37 11.62 -5.24
C TYR A 123 -1.12 11.54 -5.57
N ARG A 124 -1.49 12.08 -6.72
CA ARG A 124 -2.89 12.00 -7.21
C ARG A 124 -3.21 10.66 -7.84
N GLU A 125 -2.21 10.01 -8.41
CA GLU A 125 -2.23 8.62 -8.85
C GLU A 125 -1.09 7.89 -8.17
N PHE A 126 -1.38 6.77 -7.52
CA PHE A 126 -0.40 5.95 -6.82
C PHE A 126 -0.86 4.49 -6.75
N TYR A 127 0.08 3.58 -6.54
CA TYR A 127 -0.23 2.16 -6.47
C TYR A 127 -0.48 1.72 -5.04
N GLN A 128 -1.58 1.01 -4.87
CA GLN A 128 -1.86 0.21 -3.69
C GLN A 128 -1.59 -1.27 -3.98
N CYS A 129 -0.98 -1.96 -3.02
CA CYS A 129 -0.78 -3.41 -3.05
C CYS A 129 -1.56 -3.98 -1.88
N ASP A 130 -2.78 -4.37 -2.13
CA ASP A 130 -3.75 -4.79 -1.11
C ASP A 130 -3.77 -6.30 -0.96
N ALA A 131 -3.88 -6.76 0.28
CA ALA A 131 -4.14 -8.13 0.65
C ALA A 131 -5.30 -8.17 1.64
N ASP A 132 -6.35 -8.94 1.33
CA ASP A 132 -7.55 -9.08 2.17
C ASP A 132 -7.95 -10.53 2.35
N ILE A 133 -8.48 -10.82 3.54
CA ILE A 133 -9.09 -12.09 3.91
C ILE A 133 -10.55 -11.80 4.25
N ILE A 134 -11.49 -12.41 3.53
CA ILE A 134 -12.93 -12.16 3.72
C ILE A 134 -13.69 -13.46 3.95
N GLY A 135 -14.81 -13.37 4.70
CA GLY A 135 -15.68 -14.51 5.00
C GLY A 135 -15.27 -15.29 6.24
N ASN A 136 -14.47 -14.69 7.15
CA ASN A 136 -14.09 -15.30 8.41
C ASN A 136 -13.83 -14.24 9.49
N ASN A 137 -14.31 -14.48 10.71
CA ASN A 137 -14.24 -13.55 11.85
C ASN A 137 -13.03 -13.78 12.77
N SER A 138 -12.22 -14.81 12.51
CA SER A 138 -11.08 -15.15 13.37
C SER A 138 -10.03 -14.03 13.39
N LEU A 139 -9.55 -13.70 14.58
CA LEU A 139 -8.44 -12.76 14.79
C LEU A 139 -7.08 -13.31 14.32
N ILE A 140 -6.99 -14.60 14.01
CA ILE A 140 -5.82 -15.20 13.35
C ILE A 140 -5.52 -14.51 12.02
N ASN A 141 -6.55 -13.99 11.35
CA ASN A 141 -6.38 -13.27 10.09
C ASN A 141 -5.56 -11.98 10.27
N GLU A 142 -5.77 -11.23 11.36
CA GLU A 142 -4.95 -10.06 11.71
C GLU A 142 -3.51 -10.45 11.99
N VAL A 143 -3.31 -11.55 12.71
CA VAL A 143 -1.97 -12.07 13.03
C VAL A 143 -1.25 -12.48 11.74
N GLU A 144 -1.92 -13.13 10.81
CA GLU A 144 -1.35 -13.50 9.50
C GLU A 144 -0.96 -12.26 8.67
N LEU A 145 -1.79 -11.20 8.69
CA LEU A 145 -1.46 -9.95 8.01
C LEU A 145 -0.26 -9.23 8.67
N ILE A 146 -0.11 -9.31 9.99
CA ILE A 146 1.07 -8.79 10.69
C ILE A 146 2.33 -9.58 10.29
N GLN A 147 2.25 -10.91 10.17
CA GLN A 147 3.35 -11.72 9.65
C GLN A 147 3.70 -11.36 8.20
N LEU A 148 2.70 -11.10 7.36
CA LEU A 148 2.89 -10.67 5.98
C LEU A 148 3.61 -9.30 5.92
N ILE A 149 3.25 -8.35 6.79
CA ILE A 149 3.94 -7.07 6.92
C ILE A 149 5.41 -7.28 7.27
N ASP A 150 5.69 -8.06 8.32
CA ASP A 150 7.06 -8.36 8.75
C ASP A 150 7.88 -9.01 7.63
N HIS A 151 7.30 -9.98 6.93
CA HIS A 151 7.95 -10.66 5.82
C HIS A 151 8.31 -9.71 4.67
N VAL A 152 7.36 -8.86 4.24
CA VAL A 152 7.58 -7.90 3.13
C VAL A 152 8.68 -6.91 3.48
N PHE A 153 8.59 -6.26 4.64
CA PHE A 153 9.58 -5.25 5.03
C PHE A 153 10.94 -5.85 5.37
N GLY A 154 10.98 -7.06 5.92
CA GLY A 154 12.22 -7.82 6.07
C GLY A 154 12.92 -8.08 4.73
N LYS A 155 12.18 -8.48 3.68
CA LYS A 155 12.71 -8.67 2.32
C LYS A 155 13.17 -7.36 1.66
N LEU A 156 12.47 -6.26 1.90
CA LEU A 156 12.84 -4.93 1.39
C LEU A 156 13.97 -4.26 2.19
N GLY A 157 14.36 -4.83 3.34
CA GLY A 157 15.38 -4.27 4.21
C GLY A 157 14.96 -2.99 4.94
N ILE A 158 13.66 -2.76 5.13
CA ILE A 158 13.11 -1.57 5.78
C ILE A 158 12.75 -1.92 7.23
N ARG A 159 13.32 -1.23 8.21
CA ARG A 159 12.92 -1.36 9.61
C ARG A 159 11.61 -0.60 9.85
N VAL A 160 10.63 -1.29 10.44
CA VAL A 160 9.30 -0.74 10.64
C VAL A 160 8.79 -0.94 12.06
N ALA A 161 7.88 -0.05 12.48
CA ALA A 161 7.00 -0.25 13.61
C ALA A 161 5.56 -0.42 13.11
N ILE A 162 4.92 -1.48 13.55
CA ILE A 162 3.50 -1.75 13.31
C ILE A 162 2.72 -1.19 14.48
N LYS A 163 1.87 -0.19 14.21
CA LYS A 163 0.96 0.41 15.18
C LYS A 163 -0.36 -0.35 15.15
N LEU A 164 -0.88 -0.69 16.32
CA LEU A 164 -2.15 -1.40 16.51
C LEU A 164 -3.09 -0.58 17.36
N ASN A 165 -4.35 -0.51 16.97
CA ASN A 165 -5.47 -0.07 17.81
C ASN A 165 -6.74 -0.84 17.40
N ASN A 166 -7.89 -0.51 18.00
CA ASN A 166 -9.16 -1.14 17.70
C ASN A 166 -10.31 -0.11 17.73
N ARG A 167 -11.17 -0.15 16.71
CA ARG A 167 -12.36 0.73 16.63
C ARG A 167 -13.33 0.56 17.79
N LYS A 168 -13.45 -0.65 18.34
CA LYS A 168 -14.29 -0.93 19.49
C LYS A 168 -13.76 -0.25 20.77
N VAL A 169 -12.43 -0.19 20.91
CA VAL A 169 -11.80 0.58 22.00
C VAL A 169 -12.13 2.06 21.86
N LEU A 170 -12.00 2.63 20.66
CA LEU A 170 -12.32 4.05 20.42
C LEU A 170 -13.80 4.35 20.65
N ALA A 171 -14.70 3.46 20.23
CA ALA A 171 -16.13 3.58 20.49
C ALA A 171 -16.44 3.48 21.98
N GLY A 172 -15.89 2.49 22.68
CA GLY A 172 -16.04 2.32 24.13
C GLY A 172 -15.53 3.52 24.92
N ILE A 173 -14.44 4.15 24.48
CA ILE A 173 -13.95 5.40 25.07
C ILE A 173 -15.02 6.50 24.93
N ALA A 174 -15.55 6.74 23.74
CA ALA A 174 -16.56 7.77 23.50
C ALA A 174 -17.84 7.52 24.33
N GLU A 175 -18.28 6.26 24.45
CA GLU A 175 -19.41 5.86 25.28
C GLU A 175 -19.14 6.07 26.78
N THR A 176 -17.94 5.69 27.26
CA THR A 176 -17.57 5.79 28.70
C THR A 176 -17.46 7.23 29.18
N ILE A 177 -17.04 8.14 28.29
CA ILE A 177 -17.01 9.57 28.63
C ILE A 177 -18.37 10.27 28.44
N GLY A 178 -19.39 9.55 27.93
CA GLY A 178 -20.73 10.10 27.74
C GLY A 178 -20.95 10.86 26.43
N GLU A 179 -20.06 10.69 25.43
CA GLU A 179 -20.07 11.44 24.18
C GLU A 179 -20.07 10.51 22.94
N PRO A 180 -20.96 9.47 22.86
CA PRO A 180 -20.93 8.48 21.78
C PRO A 180 -21.12 9.09 20.39
N ASP A 181 -21.91 10.13 20.26
CA ASP A 181 -22.20 10.80 18.97
C ASP A 181 -21.00 11.62 18.46
N LYS A 182 -20.02 11.92 19.32
CA LYS A 182 -18.84 12.71 18.98
C LYS A 182 -17.57 11.87 18.74
N ILE A 183 -17.72 10.57 18.53
CA ILE A 183 -16.58 9.67 18.30
C ILE A 183 -15.63 10.16 17.20
N ILE A 184 -16.18 10.74 16.12
CA ILE A 184 -15.38 11.28 15.01
C ILE A 184 -14.57 12.49 15.46
N ASP A 185 -15.18 13.44 16.17
CA ASP A 185 -14.52 14.63 16.68
C ASP A 185 -13.41 14.26 17.67
N ILE A 186 -13.68 13.31 18.58
CA ILE A 186 -12.73 12.80 19.58
C ILE A 186 -11.55 12.14 18.86
N THR A 187 -11.80 11.24 17.92
CA THR A 187 -10.75 10.50 17.22
C THR A 187 -9.88 11.42 16.35
N VAL A 188 -10.49 12.40 15.67
CA VAL A 188 -9.77 13.41 14.88
C VAL A 188 -8.88 14.30 15.74
N ALA A 189 -9.33 14.68 16.94
CA ALA A 189 -8.52 15.47 17.87
C ALA A 189 -7.35 14.65 18.41
N ILE A 190 -7.59 13.42 18.87
CA ILE A 190 -6.58 12.52 19.41
C ILE A 190 -5.47 12.24 18.38
N ASP A 191 -5.82 12.01 17.12
CA ASP A 191 -4.88 11.77 16.02
C ASP A 191 -3.86 12.91 15.80
N LYS A 192 -4.16 14.09 16.28
CA LYS A 192 -3.27 15.25 16.15
C LYS A 192 -2.26 15.38 17.29
N ILE A 193 -2.30 14.50 18.31
CA ILE A 193 -1.49 14.65 19.52
C ILE A 193 0.00 14.83 19.24
N ASP A 194 0.53 14.09 18.27
CA ASP A 194 1.94 14.22 17.83
C ASP A 194 2.29 15.59 17.24
N LYS A 195 1.27 16.35 16.78
CA LYS A 195 1.46 17.62 16.08
C LYS A 195 1.21 18.82 16.97
N ILE A 196 0.17 18.77 17.78
CA ILE A 196 -0.31 19.91 18.58
C ILE A 196 -0.10 19.72 20.09
N GLY A 197 0.41 18.56 20.50
CA GLY A 197 0.61 18.20 21.91
C GLY A 197 -0.70 17.97 22.68
N LEU A 198 -0.57 17.54 23.94
CA LEU A 198 -1.71 17.23 24.78
C LEU A 198 -2.62 18.46 25.01
N ASP A 199 -2.04 19.62 25.32
CA ASP A 199 -2.80 20.83 25.55
C ASP A 199 -3.59 21.30 24.33
N GLY A 200 -3.00 21.14 23.14
CA GLY A 200 -3.67 21.41 21.87
C GLY A 200 -4.84 20.47 21.60
N VAL A 201 -4.70 19.17 21.93
CA VAL A 201 -5.78 18.18 21.82
C VAL A 201 -6.92 18.54 22.79
N ILE A 202 -6.60 18.86 24.06
CA ILE A 202 -7.59 19.27 25.05
C ILE A 202 -8.38 20.51 24.57
N ALA A 203 -7.67 21.51 24.06
CA ALA A 203 -8.30 22.73 23.53
C ALA A 203 -9.23 22.41 22.32
N GLU A 204 -8.80 21.52 21.43
CA GLU A 204 -9.62 21.11 20.28
C GLU A 204 -10.86 20.34 20.74
N LEU A 205 -10.74 19.38 21.66
CA LEU A 205 -11.87 18.63 22.23
C LEU A 205 -12.90 19.59 22.84
N LYS A 206 -12.47 20.55 23.65
CA LYS A 206 -13.34 21.58 24.24
C LYS A 206 -14.03 22.43 23.17
N SER A 207 -13.31 22.80 22.11
CA SER A 207 -13.89 23.57 20.99
C SER A 207 -14.99 22.81 20.24
N LYS A 208 -14.95 21.46 20.29
CA LYS A 208 -15.97 20.56 19.77
C LYS A 208 -17.10 20.27 20.75
N GLY A 209 -17.11 20.94 21.89
CA GLY A 209 -18.15 20.82 22.90
C GLY A 209 -18.03 19.56 23.75
N ILE A 210 -16.85 18.95 23.84
CA ILE A 210 -16.57 17.89 24.82
C ILE A 210 -16.41 18.56 26.21
N SER A 211 -17.11 18.03 27.19
CA SER A 211 -17.11 18.59 28.54
C SER A 211 -15.77 18.42 29.28
N ASP A 212 -15.49 19.25 30.27
CA ASP A 212 -14.28 19.14 31.09
C ASP A 212 -14.22 17.79 31.82
N GLU A 213 -15.34 17.27 32.31
CA GLU A 213 -15.45 15.97 32.94
C GLU A 213 -15.09 14.82 31.93
N ALA A 214 -15.56 14.91 30.69
CA ALA A 214 -15.24 13.96 29.66
C ALA A 214 -13.75 13.99 29.28
N VAL A 215 -13.15 15.19 29.23
CA VAL A 215 -11.71 15.36 28.99
C VAL A 215 -10.90 14.74 30.12
N GLU A 216 -11.28 14.94 31.39
CA GLU A 216 -10.59 14.35 32.54
C GLU A 216 -10.60 12.81 32.49
N LYS A 217 -11.69 12.20 32.06
CA LYS A 217 -11.78 10.74 31.83
C LYS A 217 -10.88 10.24 30.69
N LEU A 218 -10.60 11.10 29.70
CA LEU A 218 -9.69 10.78 28.58
C LEU A 218 -8.20 10.89 28.95
N LEU A 219 -7.83 11.70 29.92
CA LEU A 219 -6.43 11.96 30.26
C LEU A 219 -5.58 10.71 30.49
N PRO A 220 -6.03 9.67 31.23
CA PRO A 220 -5.25 8.45 31.42
C PRO A 220 -4.86 7.78 30.11
N ILE A 221 -5.77 7.83 29.13
CA ILE A 221 -5.55 7.23 27.80
C ILE A 221 -4.60 8.09 26.98
N LEU A 222 -4.79 9.40 26.95
CA LEU A 222 -3.96 10.34 26.21
C LEU A 222 -2.52 10.40 26.73
N GLN A 223 -2.33 10.13 28.02
CA GLN A 223 -1.05 10.13 28.71
C GLN A 223 -0.45 8.72 28.87
N ALA A 224 -1.13 7.68 28.39
CA ALA A 224 -0.67 6.30 28.54
C ALA A 224 0.70 6.10 27.91
N GLN A 225 1.69 5.76 28.73
CA GLN A 225 3.06 5.46 28.33
C GLN A 225 3.45 4.07 28.85
N GLY A 226 4.57 3.56 28.34
CA GLY A 226 5.07 2.26 28.75
C GLY A 226 4.97 1.21 27.66
N ASN A 227 5.12 -0.05 28.03
CA ASN A 227 5.00 -1.19 27.13
C ASN A 227 3.53 -1.49 26.77
N ASN A 228 3.32 -2.38 25.81
CA ASN A 228 1.97 -2.72 25.33
C ASN A 228 1.03 -3.23 26.44
N ASN A 229 1.54 -4.00 27.40
CA ASN A 229 0.72 -4.53 28.48
C ASN A 229 0.28 -3.43 29.43
N GLU A 230 1.19 -2.52 29.81
CA GLU A 230 0.87 -1.36 30.66
C GLU A 230 -0.19 -0.47 30.03
N LYS A 231 -0.05 -0.17 28.73
CA LYS A 231 -1.06 0.58 27.96
C LYS A 231 -2.40 -0.16 27.93
N LEU A 232 -2.38 -1.47 27.69
CA LEU A 232 -3.58 -2.29 27.61
C LEU A 232 -4.31 -2.36 28.95
N ASP A 233 -3.59 -2.43 30.06
CA ASP A 233 -4.18 -2.45 31.41
C ASP A 233 -4.86 -1.10 31.74
N ILE A 234 -4.26 0.02 31.34
CA ILE A 234 -4.89 1.36 31.49
C ILE A 234 -6.22 1.41 30.74
N ILE A 235 -6.24 0.93 29.47
CA ILE A 235 -7.47 0.92 28.68
C ILE A 235 -8.50 -0.02 29.29
N ALA A 236 -8.09 -1.21 29.69
CA ALA A 236 -8.99 -2.22 30.29
C ALA A 236 -9.66 -1.68 31.56
N GLN A 237 -8.90 -0.95 32.39
CA GLN A 237 -9.44 -0.31 33.59
C GLN A 237 -10.42 0.81 33.25
N THR A 238 -10.09 1.65 32.26
CA THR A 238 -10.93 2.78 31.83
C THR A 238 -12.24 2.31 31.21
N LEU A 239 -12.21 1.20 30.47
CA LEU A 239 -13.37 0.65 29.74
C LEU A 239 -14.14 -0.40 30.54
N LYS A 240 -13.81 -0.62 31.79
CA LYS A 240 -14.49 -1.61 32.64
C LYS A 240 -15.99 -1.32 32.75
N GLY A 241 -16.79 -2.32 32.38
CA GLY A 241 -18.26 -2.24 32.34
C GLY A 241 -18.81 -1.70 31.00
N ASN A 242 -17.95 -1.37 30.04
CA ASN A 242 -18.37 -1.05 28.67
C ASN A 242 -18.15 -2.27 27.76
N GLU A 243 -19.23 -2.95 27.36
CA GLU A 243 -19.19 -4.20 26.60
C GLU A 243 -18.42 -4.05 25.26
N THR A 244 -18.67 -2.96 24.55
CA THR A 244 -17.98 -2.67 23.27
C THR A 244 -16.47 -2.51 23.48
N GLY A 245 -16.10 -1.72 24.46
CA GLY A 245 -14.71 -1.43 24.79
C GLY A 245 -13.95 -2.66 25.31
N GLU A 246 -14.55 -3.42 26.23
CA GLU A 246 -13.99 -4.66 26.76
C GLU A 246 -13.73 -5.66 25.64
N LYS A 247 -14.65 -5.79 24.67
CA LYS A 247 -14.45 -6.63 23.49
C LYS A 247 -13.26 -6.18 22.65
N GLY A 248 -13.09 -4.88 22.47
CA GLY A 248 -11.92 -4.33 21.77
C GLY A 248 -10.60 -4.62 22.49
N VAL A 249 -10.59 -4.56 23.82
CA VAL A 249 -9.43 -4.92 24.66
C VAL A 249 -9.08 -6.40 24.54
N GLU A 250 -10.08 -7.29 24.57
CA GLU A 250 -9.87 -8.73 24.35
C GLU A 250 -9.23 -9.02 22.98
N GLU A 251 -9.72 -8.36 21.93
CA GLU A 251 -9.19 -8.52 20.57
C GLU A 251 -7.74 -8.03 20.46
N ILE A 252 -7.41 -6.90 21.07
CA ILE A 252 -6.02 -6.40 21.12
C ILE A 252 -5.14 -7.37 21.89
N ARG A 253 -5.58 -7.85 23.06
CA ARG A 253 -4.83 -8.81 23.88
C ARG A 253 -4.50 -10.07 23.10
N PHE A 254 -5.48 -10.63 22.40
CA PHE A 254 -5.28 -11.81 21.56
C PHE A 254 -4.19 -11.57 20.49
N ILE A 255 -4.23 -10.44 19.80
CA ILE A 255 -3.25 -10.11 18.76
C ILE A 255 -1.85 -9.91 19.35
N LEU A 256 -1.73 -9.23 20.50
CA LEU A 256 -0.45 -9.03 21.17
C LEU A 256 0.15 -10.34 21.68
N ASP A 257 -0.66 -11.23 22.28
CA ASP A 257 -0.21 -12.53 22.78
C ASP A 257 0.26 -13.43 21.63
N ALA A 258 -0.50 -13.46 20.53
CA ALA A 258 -0.12 -14.18 19.33
C ALA A 258 1.18 -13.63 18.73
N PHE A 259 1.32 -12.31 18.61
CA PHE A 259 2.54 -11.66 18.13
C PHE A 259 3.76 -12.02 18.97
N ASN A 260 3.65 -11.98 20.29
CA ASN A 260 4.74 -12.30 21.21
C ASN A 260 5.21 -13.76 21.07
N SER A 261 4.32 -14.66 20.62
CA SER A 261 4.66 -16.07 20.37
C SER A 261 5.45 -16.27 19.06
N LEU A 262 5.39 -15.31 18.13
CA LEU A 262 5.85 -15.44 16.74
C LEU A 262 7.21 -14.77 16.60
N LYS A 263 8.15 -14.68 17.17
CA LYS A 263 9.53 -14.14 16.97
C LYS A 263 9.70 -13.33 15.67
N LEU A 264 8.85 -12.33 15.47
CA LEU A 264 8.93 -11.41 14.34
C LEU A 264 10.03 -10.35 14.55
N ASN A 265 10.52 -9.77 13.43
CA ASN A 265 11.58 -8.76 13.47
C ASN A 265 11.04 -7.34 13.66
N SER A 266 9.81 -7.08 13.21
CA SER A 266 9.16 -5.78 13.35
C SER A 266 8.70 -5.56 14.80
N ALA A 267 8.68 -4.31 15.24
CA ALA A 267 8.05 -3.94 16.50
C ALA A 267 6.53 -3.84 16.32
N LEU A 268 5.76 -4.38 17.26
CA LEU A 268 4.31 -4.12 17.38
C LEU A 268 4.08 -3.21 18.58
N ASP A 269 3.43 -2.07 18.37
CA ASP A 269 3.19 -1.05 19.36
C ASP A 269 1.69 -0.74 19.45
N LEU A 270 1.12 -0.92 20.63
CA LEU A 270 -0.24 -0.47 20.93
C LEU A 270 -0.26 1.06 20.97
N ASP A 271 -0.90 1.65 19.97
CA ASP A 271 -0.98 3.11 19.81
C ASP A 271 -2.41 3.59 20.00
N LEU A 272 -2.71 4.06 21.19
CA LEU A 272 -4.06 4.51 21.56
C LEU A 272 -4.49 5.79 20.85
N THR A 273 -3.54 6.48 20.24
CA THR A 273 -3.78 7.68 19.45
C THR A 273 -4.02 7.36 17.98
N LEU A 274 -3.80 6.11 17.56
CA LEU A 274 -4.13 5.66 16.20
C LEU A 274 -5.65 5.61 16.05
N ALA A 275 -6.21 6.72 15.62
CA ALA A 275 -7.64 6.89 15.41
C ALA A 275 -7.98 7.03 13.92
N ARG A 276 -6.97 7.03 13.05
CA ARG A 276 -7.09 7.14 11.59
C ARG A 276 -7.63 5.86 10.98
N GLY A 277 -8.11 6.01 9.79
CA GLY A 277 -8.58 4.93 8.94
C GLY A 277 -9.85 5.35 8.23
N LEU A 278 -10.24 4.53 7.28
CA LEU A 278 -11.49 4.74 6.55
C LEU A 278 -12.67 4.42 7.47
N ASN A 279 -13.77 5.11 7.29
CA ASN A 279 -14.95 5.01 8.18
C ASN A 279 -15.60 3.62 8.22
N TYR A 280 -15.20 2.72 7.33
CA TYR A 280 -15.72 1.36 7.28
C TYR A 280 -15.01 0.36 8.21
N TYR A 281 -13.93 0.72 8.91
CA TYR A 281 -13.30 -0.18 9.87
C TYR A 281 -14.15 -0.35 11.13
N THR A 282 -14.22 -1.61 11.60
CA THR A 282 -15.10 -2.04 12.71
C THR A 282 -14.35 -2.69 13.88
N GLY A 283 -13.11 -3.08 13.68
CA GLY A 283 -12.28 -3.81 14.65
C GLY A 283 -10.84 -3.29 14.67
N ALA A 284 -9.87 -4.21 14.59
CA ALA A 284 -8.46 -3.88 14.60
C ALA A 284 -8.08 -2.89 13.48
N ILE A 285 -7.20 -1.97 13.80
CA ILE A 285 -6.60 -0.98 12.88
C ILE A 285 -5.10 -1.17 12.94
N LEU A 286 -4.48 -1.23 11.77
CA LEU A 286 -3.04 -1.37 11.60
C LEU A 286 -2.48 -0.17 10.82
N GLU A 287 -1.37 0.37 11.28
CA GLU A 287 -0.60 1.38 10.58
C GLU A 287 0.89 1.06 10.68
N VAL A 288 1.64 1.16 9.59
CA VAL A 288 3.08 0.86 9.57
C VAL A 288 3.87 2.11 9.26
N LYS A 289 4.82 2.42 10.13
CA LYS A 289 5.75 3.55 9.97
C LYS A 289 7.17 3.04 9.74
N ALA A 290 7.87 3.62 8.77
CA ALA A 290 9.32 3.41 8.63
C ALA A 290 10.04 4.08 9.80
N LEU A 291 11.04 3.40 10.38
CA LEU A 291 11.76 3.91 11.55
C LEU A 291 12.89 4.89 11.17
N ASP A 292 13.47 4.70 10.00
CA ASP A 292 14.68 5.43 9.58
C ASP A 292 14.40 6.61 8.64
N VAL A 293 13.14 6.84 8.27
CA VAL A 293 12.73 7.90 7.35
C VAL A 293 11.49 8.60 7.86
N ALA A 294 11.55 9.92 7.94
CA ALA A 294 10.38 10.75 8.28
C ALA A 294 9.43 10.84 7.08
N ILE A 295 8.50 9.90 6.99
CA ILE A 295 7.44 9.83 5.97
C ILE A 295 6.14 9.39 6.64
N GLY A 296 4.99 9.66 6.01
CA GLY A 296 3.71 9.12 6.48
C GLY A 296 3.67 7.60 6.42
N SER A 297 2.59 7.00 6.93
CA SER A 297 2.40 5.54 6.94
C SER A 297 2.68 4.92 5.58
N ILE A 298 3.47 3.85 5.56
CA ILE A 298 3.85 3.12 4.34
C ILE A 298 2.94 1.91 4.09
N THR A 299 2.20 1.48 5.11
CA THR A 299 1.15 0.45 5.03
C THR A 299 0.06 0.80 6.03
N GLY A 300 -1.16 0.49 5.72
CA GLY A 300 -2.29 0.64 6.62
C GLY A 300 -3.38 -0.36 6.31
N GLY A 301 -4.24 -0.64 7.28
CA GLY A 301 -5.34 -1.57 7.11
C GLY A 301 -6.20 -1.73 8.36
N GLY A 302 -7.08 -2.71 8.33
CA GLY A 302 -7.94 -3.03 9.47
C GLY A 302 -9.09 -3.96 9.10
N ARG A 303 -9.88 -4.31 10.12
CA ARG A 303 -11.07 -5.14 10.00
C ARG A 303 -12.28 -4.32 9.56
N TYR A 304 -13.06 -4.87 8.64
CA TYR A 304 -14.32 -4.30 8.15
C TYR A 304 -15.38 -5.41 8.07
N ASP A 305 -16.45 -5.31 8.89
CA ASP A 305 -17.46 -6.36 9.00
C ASP A 305 -18.72 -6.08 8.16
N ASN A 306 -18.94 -4.82 7.78
CA ASN A 306 -20.20 -4.39 7.17
C ASN A 306 -20.05 -3.86 5.73
N LEU A 307 -18.87 -3.92 5.16
CA LEU A 307 -18.60 -3.28 3.87
C LEU A 307 -19.37 -3.95 2.72
N THR A 308 -19.47 -5.27 2.72
CA THR A 308 -20.29 -6.01 1.74
C THR A 308 -21.77 -5.78 1.89
N GLY A 309 -22.24 -5.46 3.11
CA GLY A 309 -23.64 -5.14 3.40
C GLY A 309 -24.14 -3.92 2.63
N VAL A 310 -23.26 -2.96 2.34
CA VAL A 310 -23.56 -1.79 1.50
C VAL A 310 -23.98 -2.20 0.08
N PHE A 311 -23.53 -3.36 -0.38
CA PHE A 311 -23.85 -3.96 -1.69
C PHE A 311 -24.86 -5.12 -1.59
N GLY A 312 -25.54 -5.28 -0.44
CA GLY A 312 -26.61 -6.25 -0.23
C GLY A 312 -26.19 -7.61 0.33
N LEU A 313 -24.93 -7.80 0.72
CA LEU A 313 -24.43 -9.03 1.34
C LEU A 313 -24.00 -8.77 2.79
N ASN A 314 -24.95 -8.95 3.73
CA ASN A 314 -24.69 -8.73 5.16
C ASN A 314 -23.95 -9.90 5.81
N GLY A 315 -23.26 -9.62 6.93
CA GLY A 315 -22.67 -10.63 7.81
C GLY A 315 -21.37 -11.25 7.28
N VAL A 316 -20.72 -10.63 6.31
CA VAL A 316 -19.42 -11.07 5.79
C VAL A 316 -18.31 -10.17 6.32
N SER A 317 -17.56 -10.68 7.29
CA SER A 317 -16.42 -10.00 7.86
C SER A 317 -15.19 -10.09 6.92
N GLY A 318 -14.42 -9.02 6.89
CA GLY A 318 -13.16 -8.96 6.19
C GLY A 318 -12.10 -8.19 6.99
N VAL A 319 -10.85 -8.51 6.73
CA VAL A 319 -9.70 -7.75 7.22
C VAL A 319 -8.65 -7.66 6.12
N GLY A 320 -8.01 -6.50 5.97
CA GLY A 320 -7.04 -6.31 4.92
C GLY A 320 -6.04 -5.22 5.22
N ILE A 321 -4.95 -5.25 4.46
CA ILE A 321 -3.87 -4.25 4.50
C ILE A 321 -3.54 -3.78 3.10
N SER A 322 -3.01 -2.57 3.00
CA SER A 322 -2.55 -1.95 1.77
C SER A 322 -1.13 -1.44 1.92
N PHE A 323 -0.19 -1.95 1.12
CA PHE A 323 1.15 -1.40 1.01
C PHE A 323 1.14 -0.23 0.02
N GLY A 324 1.61 0.93 0.47
CA GLY A 324 1.74 2.13 -0.34
C GLY A 324 3.04 2.12 -1.15
N ALA A 325 3.02 1.53 -2.35
CA ALA A 325 4.22 1.27 -3.15
C ALA A 325 5.07 2.52 -3.41
N ASP A 326 4.44 3.68 -3.64
CA ASP A 326 5.15 4.92 -3.94
C ASP A 326 5.86 5.49 -2.70
N ARG A 327 5.30 5.35 -1.51
CA ARG A 327 5.97 5.72 -0.25
C ARG A 327 7.10 4.75 0.08
N ILE A 328 6.92 3.45 -0.14
CA ILE A 328 7.97 2.44 -0.01
C ILE A 328 9.10 2.77 -0.98
N TYR A 329 8.79 3.16 -2.22
CA TYR A 329 9.78 3.61 -3.20
C TYR A 329 10.61 4.82 -2.69
N ASP A 330 9.95 5.81 -2.09
CA ASP A 330 10.63 6.98 -1.51
C ASP A 330 11.56 6.58 -0.35
N VAL A 331 11.11 5.68 0.54
CA VAL A 331 11.93 5.16 1.66
C VAL A 331 13.15 4.42 1.13
N MET A 332 12.97 3.49 0.20
CA MET A 332 14.08 2.70 -0.36
C MET A 332 15.09 3.55 -1.12
N ASN A 333 14.64 4.61 -1.82
CA ASN A 333 15.56 5.57 -2.46
C ASN A 333 16.35 6.36 -1.43
N GLN A 334 15.72 6.82 -0.35
CA GLN A 334 16.39 7.62 0.68
C GLN A 334 17.42 6.81 1.46
N LEU A 335 17.20 5.50 1.63
CA LEU A 335 18.07 4.58 2.37
C LEU A 335 19.04 3.79 1.46
N ASP A 336 18.97 4.00 0.14
CA ASP A 336 19.77 3.27 -0.88
C ASP A 336 19.69 1.74 -0.75
N LEU A 337 18.47 1.21 -0.54
CA LEU A 337 18.22 -0.21 -0.26
C LEU A 337 18.02 -1.07 -1.52
N TYR A 338 18.06 -0.48 -2.71
CA TYR A 338 17.86 -1.27 -3.93
C TYR A 338 19.10 -2.14 -4.23
N PRO A 339 18.91 -3.43 -4.55
CA PRO A 339 19.99 -4.26 -5.05
C PRO A 339 20.59 -3.64 -6.31
N LYS A 340 21.91 -3.65 -6.41
CA LYS A 340 22.63 -3.06 -7.57
C LYS A 340 22.18 -3.63 -8.91
N ASP A 341 21.80 -4.91 -8.91
CA ASP A 341 21.37 -5.64 -10.12
C ASP A 341 19.91 -5.37 -10.50
N SER A 342 19.09 -4.80 -9.59
CA SER A 342 17.68 -4.49 -9.86
C SER A 342 17.46 -3.36 -10.87
N ILE A 343 18.50 -2.60 -11.19
CA ILE A 343 18.44 -1.42 -12.06
C ILE A 343 18.90 -1.77 -13.49
N GLN A 344 19.60 -2.89 -13.67
CA GLN A 344 20.18 -3.28 -14.96
C GLN A 344 19.13 -3.91 -15.87
N THR A 345 18.99 -3.36 -17.08
CA THR A 345 18.11 -3.91 -18.12
C THR A 345 18.86 -4.86 -19.05
N THR A 346 20.11 -4.55 -19.40
CA THR A 346 20.98 -5.34 -20.24
C THR A 346 22.21 -5.80 -19.47
N GLN A 347 22.48 -7.10 -19.45
CA GLN A 347 23.66 -7.68 -18.79
C GLN A 347 24.88 -7.71 -19.71
N VAL A 348 24.66 -8.01 -20.99
CA VAL A 348 25.74 -8.15 -21.98
C VAL A 348 25.40 -7.38 -23.25
N MET A 349 26.27 -6.47 -23.68
CA MET A 349 26.21 -5.83 -24.99
C MET A 349 27.26 -6.42 -25.93
N PHE A 350 26.88 -6.78 -27.12
CA PHE A 350 27.79 -7.20 -28.18
C PHE A 350 28.15 -6.02 -29.08
N VAL A 351 29.46 -5.86 -29.34
CA VAL A 351 29.94 -4.88 -30.27
C VAL A 351 29.66 -5.31 -31.71
N ASN A 352 29.22 -4.38 -32.54
CA ASN A 352 28.94 -4.59 -33.95
C ASN A 352 30.14 -4.08 -34.80
N PHE A 353 30.80 -4.98 -35.51
CA PHE A 353 31.90 -4.65 -36.44
C PHE A 353 31.45 -4.65 -37.92
N GLY A 354 30.27 -5.22 -38.23
CA GLY A 354 29.73 -5.35 -39.54
C GLY A 354 28.72 -6.52 -39.63
N ASP A 355 28.12 -6.71 -40.78
CA ASP A 355 26.99 -7.65 -40.93
C ASP A 355 27.36 -9.10 -40.58
N LYS A 356 28.59 -9.53 -40.93
CA LYS A 356 29.04 -10.90 -40.67
C LYS A 356 29.21 -11.18 -39.17
N GLU A 357 29.87 -10.29 -38.46
CA GLU A 357 30.10 -10.34 -36.99
C GLU A 357 28.77 -10.18 -36.26
N ALA A 358 27.89 -9.29 -36.77
CA ALA A 358 26.56 -9.08 -36.22
C ALA A 358 25.69 -10.35 -36.28
N MET A 359 25.66 -11.04 -37.39
CA MET A 359 24.90 -12.29 -37.54
C MET A 359 25.43 -13.39 -36.64
N HIS A 360 26.75 -13.51 -36.47
CA HIS A 360 27.36 -14.46 -35.56
C HIS A 360 27.01 -14.09 -34.09
N SER A 361 27.13 -12.83 -33.73
CA SER A 361 26.77 -12.32 -32.40
C SER A 361 25.29 -12.56 -32.07
N LEU A 362 24.38 -12.39 -33.03
CA LEU A 362 22.94 -12.64 -32.81
C LEU A 362 22.64 -14.11 -32.52
N GLN A 363 23.40 -15.07 -33.06
CA GLN A 363 23.27 -16.48 -32.70
C GLN A 363 23.61 -16.72 -31.26
N ILE A 364 24.75 -16.13 -30.77
CA ILE A 364 25.18 -16.24 -29.38
C ILE A 364 24.16 -15.55 -28.45
N ILE A 365 23.69 -14.36 -28.83
CA ILE A 365 22.67 -13.63 -28.07
C ILE A 365 21.39 -14.46 -27.93
N SER A 366 21.01 -15.20 -28.98
CA SER A 366 19.86 -16.09 -28.91
C SER A 366 20.01 -17.20 -27.89
N GLU A 367 21.20 -17.79 -27.78
CA GLU A 367 21.48 -18.79 -26.74
C GLU A 367 21.53 -18.21 -25.34
N LEU A 368 22.10 -17.01 -25.16
CA LEU A 368 22.08 -16.31 -23.89
C LEU A 368 20.65 -16.02 -23.42
N ARG A 369 19.79 -15.55 -24.34
CA ARG A 369 18.38 -15.27 -24.03
C ARG A 369 17.60 -16.52 -23.63
N LYS A 370 17.89 -17.70 -24.22
CA LYS A 370 17.32 -18.98 -23.78
C LYS A 370 17.70 -19.34 -22.34
N LYS A 371 18.88 -18.88 -21.89
CA LYS A 371 19.37 -19.02 -20.50
C LYS A 371 18.92 -17.86 -19.59
N ASN A 372 17.97 -17.03 -20.00
CA ASN A 372 17.47 -15.84 -19.27
C ASN A 372 18.53 -14.77 -19.01
N ILE A 373 19.60 -14.72 -19.82
CA ILE A 373 20.61 -13.66 -19.76
C ILE A 373 20.19 -12.55 -20.72
N SER A 374 20.00 -11.34 -20.19
CA SER A 374 19.64 -10.17 -20.99
C SER A 374 20.85 -9.71 -21.82
N ALA A 375 20.76 -9.84 -23.13
CA ALA A 375 21.83 -9.50 -24.05
C ALA A 375 21.30 -8.71 -25.26
N GLU A 376 22.09 -7.74 -25.73
CA GLU A 376 21.78 -6.93 -26.91
C GLU A 376 22.99 -6.80 -27.83
N LEU A 377 22.74 -6.58 -29.12
CA LEU A 377 23.73 -6.19 -30.10
C LEU A 377 23.63 -4.69 -30.33
N PHE A 378 24.77 -3.98 -30.33
CA PHE A 378 24.75 -2.58 -30.75
C PHE A 378 24.31 -2.50 -32.24
N PRO A 379 23.31 -1.66 -32.58
CA PRO A 379 22.60 -1.80 -33.86
C PRO A 379 23.38 -1.46 -35.11
N SER A 380 24.47 -0.68 -34.99
CA SER A 380 25.25 -0.20 -36.12
C SER A 380 26.76 -0.45 -35.95
N SER A 381 27.51 -0.62 -37.05
CA SER A 381 28.97 -0.79 -37.05
C SER A 381 29.69 0.54 -36.82
N ASP A 382 29.30 1.26 -35.79
CA ASP A 382 29.91 2.51 -35.38
C ASP A 382 31.32 2.31 -34.77
N LYS A 383 32.08 3.39 -34.68
CA LYS A 383 33.41 3.35 -34.03
C LYS A 383 33.29 2.78 -32.60
N MET A 384 34.23 1.92 -32.22
CA MET A 384 34.30 1.27 -30.90
C MET A 384 34.05 2.25 -29.74
N LYS A 385 34.62 3.47 -29.81
CA LYS A 385 34.44 4.50 -28.80
C LYS A 385 32.97 4.86 -28.57
N LYS A 386 32.14 4.92 -29.62
CA LYS A 386 30.72 5.23 -29.53
C LYS A 386 29.94 4.09 -28.88
N GLN A 387 30.22 2.85 -29.28
CA GLN A 387 29.60 1.66 -28.72
C GLN A 387 29.93 1.46 -27.24
N MET A 388 31.23 1.63 -26.89
CA MET A 388 31.64 1.58 -25.47
C MET A 388 31.07 2.74 -24.64
N GLY A 389 30.93 3.92 -25.24
CA GLY A 389 30.25 5.07 -24.61
C GLY A 389 28.78 4.78 -24.28
N TYR A 390 28.05 4.11 -25.20
CA TYR A 390 26.69 3.66 -25.00
C TYR A 390 26.61 2.65 -23.84
N ALA A 391 27.44 1.61 -23.85
CA ALA A 391 27.45 0.60 -22.80
C ALA A 391 27.74 1.24 -21.41
N ASN A 392 28.65 2.19 -21.36
CA ASN A 392 28.99 2.89 -20.12
C ASN A 392 27.83 3.78 -19.63
N SER A 393 27.19 4.55 -20.53
CA SER A 393 26.08 5.43 -20.17
C SER A 393 24.83 4.64 -19.71
N HIS A 394 24.67 3.39 -20.16
CA HIS A 394 23.60 2.48 -19.76
C HIS A 394 24.00 1.55 -18.61
N SER A 395 25.22 1.73 -18.06
CA SER A 395 25.75 0.90 -16.95
C SER A 395 25.71 -0.60 -17.27
N ILE A 396 25.95 -0.99 -18.52
CA ILE A 396 25.98 -2.40 -18.96
C ILE A 396 27.27 -3.03 -18.42
N PRO A 397 27.19 -4.07 -17.58
CA PRO A 397 28.36 -4.59 -16.86
C PRO A 397 29.35 -5.33 -17.78
N TYR A 398 28.86 -5.96 -18.85
CA TYR A 398 29.68 -6.78 -19.74
C TYR A 398 29.56 -6.32 -21.20
N VAL A 399 30.69 -6.24 -21.88
CA VAL A 399 30.75 -6.02 -23.34
C VAL A 399 31.45 -7.19 -23.98
N ALA A 400 30.80 -7.86 -24.91
CA ALA A 400 31.34 -8.90 -25.74
C ALA A 400 31.93 -8.28 -27.01
N ILE A 401 33.16 -8.62 -27.31
CA ILE A 401 33.89 -8.17 -28.48
C ILE A 401 34.24 -9.42 -29.30
N ILE A 402 33.58 -9.57 -30.48
CA ILE A 402 33.75 -10.71 -31.38
C ILE A 402 34.05 -10.15 -32.76
N GLY A 403 35.32 -10.22 -33.15
CA GLY A 403 35.76 -9.88 -34.47
C GLY A 403 36.03 -11.12 -35.34
N GLU A 404 36.57 -10.94 -36.52
CA GLU A 404 36.83 -12.02 -37.47
C GLU A 404 37.76 -13.10 -36.90
N GLN A 405 38.74 -12.71 -36.07
CA GLN A 405 39.67 -13.65 -35.45
C GLN A 405 38.97 -14.51 -34.40
N GLU A 406 38.16 -13.91 -33.53
CA GLU A 406 37.39 -14.63 -32.49
C GLU A 406 36.40 -15.62 -33.13
N MET A 407 35.79 -15.28 -34.28
CA MET A 407 34.89 -16.16 -35.01
C MET A 407 35.65 -17.38 -35.62
N THR A 408 36.89 -17.16 -36.08
CA THR A 408 37.72 -18.19 -36.65
C THR A 408 38.23 -19.16 -35.59
N ASP A 409 38.66 -18.62 -34.46
CA ASP A 409 39.26 -19.38 -33.36
C ASP A 409 38.18 -20.03 -32.45
N GLY A 410 36.91 -19.75 -32.67
CA GLY A 410 35.83 -20.18 -31.78
C GLY A 410 35.89 -19.64 -30.39
N THR A 411 36.56 -18.49 -30.17
CA THR A 411 36.76 -17.87 -28.87
C THR A 411 35.97 -16.58 -28.75
N ASN A 412 35.43 -16.32 -27.56
CA ASN A 412 34.68 -15.10 -27.27
C ASN A 412 35.48 -14.26 -26.24
N LYS A 413 35.87 -13.02 -26.59
CA LYS A 413 36.49 -12.11 -25.65
C LYS A 413 35.47 -11.21 -24.95
N PHE A 414 35.37 -11.33 -23.63
CA PHE A 414 34.54 -10.46 -22.81
C PHE A 414 35.38 -9.41 -22.10
N ARG A 415 34.98 -8.14 -22.21
CA ARG A 415 35.55 -7.04 -21.48
C ARG A 415 34.57 -6.54 -20.41
N THR A 416 35.01 -6.55 -19.14
CA THR A 416 34.22 -5.99 -18.03
C THR A 416 34.47 -4.48 -18.00
N ILE A 417 33.40 -3.68 -17.96
CA ILE A 417 33.46 -2.20 -17.83
C ILE A 417 33.59 -1.80 -16.37
N ALA A 418 33.02 -2.57 -15.45
CA ALA A 418 33.13 -2.35 -14.01
C ALA A 418 34.26 -3.17 -13.39
N ARG A 419 34.98 -2.58 -12.39
CA ARG A 419 36.17 -3.12 -11.72
C ARG A 419 35.97 -4.39 -10.89
N THR A 420 35.15 -5.36 -11.30
CA THR A 420 35.04 -6.62 -10.56
C THR A 420 34.93 -7.78 -11.55
N ILE A 421 36.02 -8.55 -11.63
CA ILE A 421 36.18 -9.74 -12.47
C ILE A 421 35.35 -10.88 -11.84
N ARG A 422 34.32 -11.39 -12.53
CA ARG A 422 33.96 -12.81 -12.45
C ARG A 422 33.93 -13.36 -13.87
N ARG A 423 34.83 -14.28 -14.14
CA ARG A 423 34.83 -15.13 -15.35
C ARG A 423 33.58 -15.97 -15.32
N PHE A 424 32.67 -15.77 -16.26
CA PHE A 424 31.72 -16.81 -16.63
C PHE A 424 32.43 -17.73 -17.63
N ILE A 425 32.71 -18.93 -17.21
CA ILE A 425 33.17 -20.02 -18.05
C ILE A 425 31.91 -20.61 -18.65
N PHE A 426 31.83 -20.66 -19.97
CA PHE A 426 30.83 -21.44 -20.67
C PHE A 426 31.36 -22.89 -20.70
N ASP A 427 30.72 -23.78 -19.94
CA ASP A 427 30.73 -25.23 -20.16
C ASP A 427 29.47 -25.61 -20.99
#